data_c19beab2057a93292e77b134902e87c2
#
_entry.id   c19beab2057a93292e77b134902e87c2
#
_cell.length_a   1.000
_cell.length_b   1.000
_cell.length_c   1.000
_cell.angle_alpha   90.00
_cell.angle_beta   90.00
_cell.angle_gamma   90.00
#
_symmetry.space_group_name_H-M   'P 1'
#
loop_
_entity.id
_entity.type
_entity.pdbx_description
1 polymer ?
#
loop_
_entity_poly.entity_id
_entity_poly.type
_entity_poly.pdbx_seq_one_letter_code
_entity_poly.pdbx_strand_id
1 'polypeptide(L)'
;MNISIKRVYLPAEDSDGYRVLVDRLWPCGIKKENAKIDLWAKALAPSAELRKWFNHIPERFEEFSKKYVEELKANPEVAPILDELRQHDKVTLLYGAKDEQHNNAVVLLHLLSV
;
A
#
# COMPACT_ATOMS: atom_id res chain seq x y z
N MET A 1 12.82 9.78 -4.09
CA MET A 1 12.13 9.34 -2.86
C MET A 1 12.53 7.90 -2.54
N ASN A 2 12.90 7.64 -1.30
CA ASN A 2 13.28 6.28 -0.87
C ASN A 2 12.04 5.55 -0.36
N ILE A 3 11.59 4.54 -1.09
CA ILE A 3 10.36 3.80 -0.77
C ILE A 3 10.67 2.33 -0.53
N SER A 4 10.09 1.79 0.54
CA SER A 4 10.13 0.35 0.83
C SER A 4 8.72 -0.14 1.10
N ILE A 5 8.54 -1.45 1.10
CA ILE A 5 7.28 -2.08 1.52
C ILE A 5 7.56 -2.98 2.72
N LYS A 6 6.55 -3.16 3.56
CA LYS A 6 6.70 -3.95 4.79
C LYS A 6 5.33 -4.44 5.24
N ARG A 7 5.27 -5.68 5.75
CA ARG A 7 4.03 -6.15 6.35
C ARG A 7 3.74 -5.35 7.61
N VAL A 8 2.49 -4.92 7.76
CA VAL A 8 2.08 -4.09 8.91
C VAL A 8 2.22 -4.83 10.24
N TYR A 9 2.24 -6.16 10.20
CA TYR A 9 2.38 -7.01 11.39
C TYR A 9 3.81 -7.08 11.93
N LEU A 10 4.80 -6.64 11.18
CA LEU A 10 6.18 -6.58 11.64
C LEU A 10 6.38 -5.36 12.54
N PRO A 11 7.34 -5.43 13.49
CA PRO A 11 7.57 -4.31 14.41
C PRO A 11 7.91 -3.01 13.70
N ALA A 12 7.38 -1.90 14.22
CA ALA A 12 7.73 -0.58 13.73
C ALA A 12 9.19 -0.25 14.10
N GLU A 13 9.91 0.34 13.13
CA GLU A 13 11.31 0.72 13.31
C GLU A 13 11.52 2.18 12.90
N ASP A 14 12.49 2.85 13.52
CA ASP A 14 12.81 4.23 13.15
C ASP A 14 13.24 4.33 11.68
N SER A 15 13.90 3.29 11.17
CA SER A 15 14.33 3.24 9.77
C SER A 15 13.18 3.16 8.76
N ASP A 16 11.95 2.90 9.22
CA ASP A 16 10.78 2.88 8.33
C ASP A 16 10.45 4.28 7.79
N GLY A 17 10.83 5.32 8.49
CA GLY A 17 10.49 6.67 8.11
C GLY A 17 8.99 6.93 8.22
N TYR A 18 8.41 7.55 7.19
CA TYR A 18 6.97 7.84 7.16
C TYR A 18 6.20 6.56 6.84
N ARG A 19 5.38 6.10 7.78
CA ARG A 19 4.68 4.81 7.69
C ARG A 19 3.28 5.03 7.14
N VAL A 20 3.00 4.43 5.97
CA VAL A 20 1.77 4.65 5.21
C VAL A 20 1.05 3.33 5.01
N LEU A 21 -0.16 3.19 5.56
CA LEU A 21 -1.00 2.03 5.32
C LEU A 21 -1.71 2.19 3.99
N VAL A 22 -1.53 1.23 3.09
CA VAL A 22 -2.10 1.27 1.73
C VAL A 22 -3.20 0.24 1.49
N ASP A 23 -3.72 -0.34 2.55
CA ASP A 23 -4.88 -1.24 2.51
C ASP A 23 -6.16 -0.46 2.77
N ARG A 24 -7.28 -0.97 2.23
CA ARG A 24 -8.59 -0.35 2.43
C ARG A 24 -9.11 -0.56 3.85
N LEU A 25 -8.81 -1.73 4.43
CA LEU A 25 -9.29 -2.10 5.76
C LEU A 25 -8.18 -2.01 6.80
N TRP A 26 -8.54 -1.67 8.04
CA TRP A 26 -7.59 -1.67 9.14
C TRP A 26 -7.12 -3.10 9.41
N PRO A 27 -5.81 -3.31 9.68
CA PRO A 27 -5.27 -4.65 9.92
C PRO A 27 -5.93 -5.30 11.14
N CYS A 28 -6.38 -6.53 10.98
CA CYS A 28 -7.02 -7.28 12.04
C CYS A 28 -6.07 -7.50 13.22
N GLY A 29 -6.54 -7.20 14.42
CA GLY A 29 -5.76 -7.45 15.64
C GLY A 29 -4.70 -6.43 15.99
N ILE A 30 -4.53 -5.37 15.21
CA ILE A 30 -3.54 -4.33 15.51
C ILE A 30 -4.21 -3.09 16.11
N LYS A 31 -3.72 -2.67 17.28
CA LYS A 31 -4.18 -1.43 17.90
C LYS A 31 -3.46 -0.24 17.28
N LYS A 32 -4.14 0.91 17.21
CA LYS A 32 -3.56 2.13 16.64
C LYS A 32 -2.24 2.52 17.29
N GLU A 33 -2.17 2.43 18.62
CA GLU A 33 -0.96 2.80 19.36
C GLU A 33 0.25 1.95 18.95
N ASN A 34 0.02 0.69 18.61
CA ASN A 34 1.08 -0.25 18.26
C ASN A 34 1.45 -0.20 16.79
N ALA A 35 0.51 0.17 15.94
CA ALA A 35 0.74 0.21 14.50
C ALA A 35 1.68 1.35 14.08
N LYS A 36 1.66 2.45 14.82
CA LYS A 36 2.47 3.65 14.54
C LYS A 36 2.37 4.09 13.09
N ILE A 37 1.14 4.09 12.56
CA ILE A 37 0.86 4.50 11.18
C ILE A 37 0.74 6.02 11.14
N ASP A 38 1.53 6.66 10.29
CA ASP A 38 1.53 8.10 10.12
C ASP A 38 0.40 8.56 9.20
N LEU A 39 0.07 7.74 8.19
CA LEU A 39 -0.99 8.04 7.24
C LEU A 39 -1.71 6.76 6.83
N TRP A 40 -3.03 6.76 6.89
CA TRP A 40 -3.84 5.69 6.32
C TRP A 40 -4.36 6.16 4.97
N ALA A 41 -3.67 5.73 3.90
CA ALA A 41 -3.94 6.20 2.53
C ALA A 41 -4.94 5.27 1.83
N LYS A 42 -6.21 5.33 2.24
CA LYS A 42 -7.26 4.48 1.68
C LYS A 42 -7.41 4.65 0.16
N ALA A 43 -7.19 5.86 -0.34
CA ALA A 43 -7.31 6.13 -1.77
C ALA A 43 -6.24 5.41 -2.60
N LEU A 44 -5.14 4.97 -1.98
CA LEU A 44 -4.13 4.17 -2.66
C LEU A 44 -4.45 2.68 -2.70
N ALA A 45 -5.50 2.24 -1.99
CA ALA A 45 -5.88 0.83 -1.97
C ALA A 45 -6.69 0.47 -3.23
N PRO A 46 -6.66 -0.80 -3.66
CA PRO A 46 -7.54 -1.24 -4.74
C PRO A 46 -9.00 -1.22 -4.29
N SER A 47 -9.93 -1.15 -5.25
CA SER A 47 -11.35 -1.19 -4.93
C SER A 47 -11.71 -2.52 -4.26
N ALA A 48 -12.82 -2.53 -3.51
CA ALA A 48 -13.31 -3.76 -2.89
C ALA A 48 -13.61 -4.84 -3.93
N GLU A 49 -14.14 -4.45 -5.08
CA GLU A 49 -14.43 -5.38 -6.18
C GLU A 49 -13.16 -6.03 -6.72
N LEU A 50 -12.13 -5.22 -6.99
CA LEU A 50 -10.88 -5.72 -7.53
C LEU A 50 -10.17 -6.62 -6.52
N ARG A 51 -10.20 -6.25 -5.23
CA ARG A 51 -9.60 -7.04 -4.17
C ARG A 51 -10.27 -8.42 -4.07
N LYS A 52 -11.60 -8.46 -4.15
CA LYS A 52 -12.35 -9.72 -4.11
C LYS A 52 -12.06 -10.59 -5.32
N TRP A 53 -11.97 -9.97 -6.49
CA TRP A 53 -11.64 -10.70 -7.71
C TRP A 53 -10.25 -11.32 -7.63
N PHE A 54 -9.26 -10.56 -7.14
CA PHE A 54 -7.90 -11.06 -6.98
C PHE A 54 -7.84 -12.23 -5.99
N ASN A 55 -8.51 -12.08 -4.84
CA ASN A 55 -8.65 -13.12 -3.82
C ASN A 55 -7.34 -13.84 -3.47
N HIS A 56 -6.22 -13.09 -3.43
CA HIS A 56 -4.88 -13.61 -3.11
C HIS A 56 -4.44 -14.79 -4.00
N ILE A 57 -4.93 -14.83 -5.24
CA ILE A 57 -4.54 -15.86 -6.20
C ILE A 57 -3.38 -15.34 -7.05
N PRO A 58 -2.14 -15.87 -6.85
CA PRO A 58 -0.96 -15.33 -7.54
C PRO A 58 -1.07 -15.30 -9.07
N GLU A 59 -1.77 -16.26 -9.66
CA GLU A 59 -1.96 -16.35 -11.10
C GLU A 59 -2.76 -15.17 -11.66
N ARG A 60 -3.51 -14.46 -10.81
CA ARG A 60 -4.29 -13.29 -11.18
C ARG A 60 -3.53 -11.98 -10.99
N PHE A 61 -2.31 -12.05 -10.44
CA PHE A 61 -1.59 -10.84 -10.02
C PHE A 61 -1.27 -9.91 -11.18
N GLU A 62 -0.89 -10.43 -12.34
CA GLU A 62 -0.57 -9.59 -13.49
C GLU A 62 -1.77 -8.76 -13.94
N GLU A 63 -2.93 -9.42 -14.08
CA GLU A 63 -4.15 -8.72 -14.48
C GLU A 63 -4.63 -7.78 -13.36
N PHE A 64 -4.53 -8.23 -12.11
CA PHE A 64 -4.83 -7.39 -10.96
C PHE A 64 -4.01 -6.10 -11.01
N SER A 65 -2.70 -6.21 -11.27
CA SER A 65 -1.80 -5.06 -11.31
C SER A 65 -2.23 -4.05 -12.37
N LYS A 66 -2.59 -4.52 -13.57
CA LYS A 66 -3.05 -3.65 -14.65
C LYS A 66 -4.32 -2.90 -14.28
N LYS A 67 -5.31 -3.62 -13.74
CA LYS A 67 -6.57 -3.02 -13.32
C LYS A 67 -6.39 -2.03 -12.17
N TYR A 68 -5.51 -2.37 -11.24
CA TYR A 68 -5.23 -1.51 -10.09
C TYR A 68 -4.58 -0.19 -10.52
N VAL A 69 -3.61 -0.26 -11.43
CA VAL A 69 -2.98 0.96 -11.97
C VAL A 69 -4.02 1.85 -12.67
N GLU A 70 -4.95 1.25 -13.42
CA GLU A 70 -6.03 2.00 -14.04
C GLU A 70 -6.93 2.69 -13.01
N GLU A 71 -7.27 2.00 -11.93
CA GLU A 71 -8.06 2.59 -10.84
C GLU A 71 -7.32 3.78 -10.22
N LEU A 72 -6.02 3.63 -9.98
CA LEU A 72 -5.21 4.70 -9.39
C LEU A 72 -5.16 5.93 -10.30
N LYS A 73 -4.99 5.72 -11.60
CA LYS A 73 -4.94 6.83 -12.56
C LYS A 73 -6.28 7.55 -12.69
N ALA A 74 -7.38 6.84 -12.49
CA ALA A 74 -8.71 7.42 -12.59
C ALA A 74 -9.16 8.13 -11.31
N ASN A 75 -8.47 7.92 -10.19
CA ASN A 75 -8.88 8.48 -8.91
C ASN A 75 -8.17 9.80 -8.63
N PRO A 76 -8.89 10.95 -8.61
CA PRO A 76 -8.27 12.25 -8.39
C PRO A 76 -7.69 12.44 -6.98
N GLU A 77 -8.06 11.59 -6.02
CA GLU A 77 -7.53 11.67 -4.66
C GLU A 77 -6.11 11.12 -4.54
N VAL A 78 -5.63 10.39 -5.55
CA VAL A 78 -4.32 9.75 -5.51
C VAL A 78 -3.18 10.77 -5.62
N ALA A 79 -3.27 11.71 -6.57
CA ALA A 79 -2.19 12.66 -6.81
C ALA A 79 -1.79 13.49 -5.58
N PRO A 80 -2.75 14.07 -4.81
CA PRO A 80 -2.39 14.80 -3.59
C PRO A 80 -1.65 13.93 -2.56
N ILE A 81 -2.04 12.66 -2.44
CA ILE A 81 -1.39 11.73 -1.51
C ILE A 81 0.05 11.47 -1.96
N LEU A 82 0.27 11.24 -3.25
CA LEU A 82 1.62 11.01 -3.76
C LEU A 82 2.50 12.24 -3.57
N ASP A 83 1.95 13.43 -3.73
CA ASP A 83 2.69 14.67 -3.48
C ASP A 83 3.11 14.78 -2.02
N GLU A 84 2.25 14.38 -1.08
CA GLU A 84 2.58 14.36 0.33
C GLU A 84 3.71 13.36 0.61
N LEU A 85 3.65 12.17 0.02
CA LEU A 85 4.69 11.16 0.21
C LEU A 85 6.05 11.66 -0.27
N ARG A 86 6.09 12.41 -1.37
CA ARG A 86 7.34 12.94 -1.93
C ARG A 86 8.03 13.95 -1.04
N GLN A 87 7.33 14.48 -0.03
CA GLN A 87 7.91 15.43 0.92
C GLN A 87 8.74 14.74 2.02
N HIS A 88 8.70 13.44 2.08
CA HIS A 88 9.42 12.66 3.08
C HIS A 88 10.63 11.97 2.47
N ASP A 89 11.75 11.96 3.20
CA ASP A 89 12.99 11.33 2.73
C ASP A 89 12.84 9.82 2.58
N LYS A 90 12.13 9.20 3.53
CA LYS A 90 11.92 7.75 3.56
C LYS A 90 10.44 7.46 3.80
N VAL A 91 9.88 6.60 2.96
CA VAL A 91 8.49 6.15 3.07
C VAL A 91 8.45 4.63 3.08
N THR A 92 7.68 4.05 3.99
CA THR A 92 7.42 2.61 4.01
C THR A 92 5.92 2.39 3.81
N LEU A 93 5.58 1.68 2.74
CA LEU A 93 4.20 1.30 2.45
C LEU A 93 3.86 0.02 3.21
N LEU A 94 2.82 0.07 4.03
CA LEU A 94 2.43 -1.05 4.89
C LEU A 94 1.23 -1.78 4.30
N TYR A 95 1.28 -3.10 4.35
CA TYR A 95 0.21 -3.96 3.84
C TYR A 95 -0.02 -5.13 4.79
N GLY A 96 -1.22 -5.73 4.74
CA GLY A 96 -1.60 -6.82 5.63
C GLY A 96 -1.48 -8.21 5.04
N ALA A 97 -1.34 -8.33 3.71
CA ALA A 97 -1.28 -9.63 3.04
C ALA A 97 -0.11 -10.48 3.54
N LYS A 98 -0.31 -11.79 3.55
CA LYS A 98 0.76 -12.74 3.91
C LYS A 98 1.76 -12.92 2.78
N ASP A 99 1.31 -12.84 1.54
CA ASP A 99 2.17 -12.98 0.36
C ASP A 99 2.95 -11.69 0.14
N GLU A 100 4.25 -11.74 0.32
CA GLU A 100 5.13 -10.59 0.21
C GLU A 100 5.44 -10.20 -1.23
N GLN A 101 5.13 -11.05 -2.19
CA GLN A 101 5.45 -10.83 -3.61
C GLN A 101 4.24 -10.45 -4.44
N HIS A 102 3.04 -10.84 -4.03
CA HIS A 102 1.81 -10.63 -4.79
C HIS A 102 0.79 -9.85 -3.95
N ASN A 103 1.03 -8.55 -3.79
CA ASN A 103 0.14 -7.68 -3.03
C ASN A 103 0.10 -6.27 -3.63
N ASN A 104 -0.83 -5.46 -3.13
CA ASN A 104 -1.02 -4.09 -3.63
C ASN A 104 0.20 -3.20 -3.41
N ALA A 105 0.92 -3.37 -2.31
CA ALA A 105 2.09 -2.54 -2.04
C ALA A 105 3.21 -2.77 -3.06
N VAL A 106 3.35 -4.00 -3.56
CA VAL A 106 4.32 -4.31 -4.62
C VAL A 106 4.00 -3.51 -5.88
N VAL A 107 2.73 -3.44 -6.27
CA VAL A 107 2.30 -2.67 -7.45
C VAL A 107 2.61 -1.19 -7.26
N LEU A 108 2.30 -0.64 -6.08
CA LEU A 108 2.59 0.75 -5.76
C LEU A 108 4.08 1.03 -5.79
N LEU A 109 4.89 0.14 -5.24
CA LEU A 109 6.34 0.30 -5.24
C LEU A 109 6.87 0.43 -6.67
N HIS A 110 6.44 -0.45 -7.57
CA HIS A 110 6.85 -0.38 -8.97
C HIS A 110 6.39 0.92 -9.63
N LEU A 111 5.14 1.31 -9.40
CA LEU A 111 4.58 2.52 -9.98
C LEU A 111 5.33 3.78 -9.52
N LEU A 112 5.67 3.85 -8.24
CA LEU A 112 6.32 5.04 -7.65
C LEU A 112 7.83 5.07 -7.86
N SER A 113 8.43 3.96 -8.25
CA SER A 113 9.88 3.86 -8.47
C SER A 113 10.30 4.22 -9.91
N VAL A 114 9.33 4.46 -10.78
CA VAL A 114 9.60 4.79 -12.19
C VAL A 114 9.85 6.28 -12.36
#